data_d4ee89e9ba21062d0712be8828c8f25e
#
_entry.id   d4ee89e9ba21062d0712be8828c8f25e
#
_cell.length_a   1.000
_cell.length_b   1.000
_cell.length_c   1.000
_cell.angle_alpha   90.00
_cell.angle_beta   90.00
_cell.angle_gamma   90.00
#
_symmetry.space_group_name_H-M   'P 1'
#
loop_
_entity.id
_entity.type
_entity.pdbx_description
1 polymer ?
#
loop_
_entity_poly.entity_id
_entity_poly.type
_entity_poly.pdbx_seq_one_letter_code
_entity_poly.pdbx_strand_id
1 'polypeptide(L)'
;MLHAVSLLRAARLARSSKPFLARGGFKRERCAGCRLLPTHCMCALRPSVPTRSGVCLLMADIEPLKPSNTGWLIADVVTDTYAFGWARTETDPALTALLSDPQWQPYVVFPGEYVAADRVVHTVQPTDQAHAETGKRPLFVLLDGTWAEARKMFRRSPCLDHLPVLSLQPEQISSYKLRRSRRDDHFCTSEVAALCLSLAGENLAGQTLEAYLDVFTHHYLQARNQLPIAWDDIAHQRLQGLCRLPQTQTVDACTGEGIAFSRARRSPPAPVS
;
A
#
# COMPACT_ATOMS: atom_id res chain seq x y z
N MET A 1 -13.44 -6.81 2.15
CA MET A 1 -13.29 -5.84 3.23
C MET A 1 -13.18 -4.46 2.60
N LEU A 2 -13.82 -3.43 3.16
CA LEU A 2 -13.73 -2.06 2.68
C LEU A 2 -12.45 -1.44 3.24
N HIS A 3 -11.61 -0.86 2.39
CA HIS A 3 -10.39 -0.13 2.75
C HIS A 3 -10.43 1.28 2.13
N ALA A 4 -9.53 2.18 2.54
CA ALA A 4 -9.56 3.60 2.19
C ALA A 4 -9.70 3.86 0.67
N VAL A 5 -8.93 3.15 -0.19
CA VAL A 5 -9.02 3.33 -1.65
C VAL A 5 -10.36 2.85 -2.20
N SER A 6 -10.96 1.80 -1.62
CA SER A 6 -12.28 1.31 -2.04
C SER A 6 -13.40 2.31 -1.70
N LEU A 7 -13.30 2.97 -0.55
CA LEU A 7 -14.23 4.03 -0.13
C LEU A 7 -14.07 5.27 -1.04
N LEU A 8 -12.84 5.70 -1.31
CA LEU A 8 -12.55 6.80 -2.24
C LEU A 8 -13.10 6.51 -3.64
N ARG A 9 -12.91 5.25 -4.13
CA ARG A 9 -13.50 4.80 -5.39
C ARG A 9 -15.02 4.90 -5.39
N ALA A 10 -15.68 4.42 -4.35
CA ALA A 10 -17.14 4.46 -4.24
C ALA A 10 -17.65 5.91 -4.25
N ALA A 11 -17.03 6.79 -3.46
CA ALA A 11 -17.36 8.22 -3.42
C ALA A 11 -17.13 8.89 -4.79
N ARG A 12 -16.05 8.53 -5.50
CA ARG A 12 -15.80 9.08 -6.84
C ARG A 12 -16.82 8.58 -7.86
N LEU A 13 -17.21 7.31 -7.82
CA LEU A 13 -18.25 6.75 -8.70
C LEU A 13 -19.60 7.38 -8.46
N ALA A 14 -19.98 7.65 -7.21
CA ALA A 14 -21.25 8.29 -6.85
C ALA A 14 -21.38 9.70 -7.46
N ARG A 15 -20.27 10.41 -7.69
CA ARG A 15 -20.23 11.73 -8.34
C ARG A 15 -20.17 11.65 -9.87
N SER A 16 -20.04 10.47 -10.46
CA SER A 16 -19.91 10.30 -11.90
C SER A 16 -21.26 10.19 -12.57
N SER A 17 -21.55 11.08 -13.52
CA SER A 17 -22.75 11.00 -14.39
C SER A 17 -22.65 9.89 -15.45
N LYS A 18 -21.44 9.41 -15.74
CA LYS A 18 -21.16 8.38 -16.73
C LYS A 18 -20.34 7.24 -16.12
N PRO A 19 -20.54 5.98 -16.56
CA PRO A 19 -19.73 4.87 -16.10
C PRO A 19 -18.27 5.06 -16.54
N PHE A 20 -17.34 4.71 -15.65
CA PHE A 20 -15.92 4.68 -15.99
C PHE A 20 -15.65 3.51 -16.96
N LEU A 21 -15.12 3.83 -18.12
CA LEU A 21 -14.67 2.85 -19.11
C LEU A 21 -13.14 2.77 -19.07
N ALA A 22 -12.59 1.63 -18.71
CA ALA A 22 -11.16 1.37 -18.84
C ALA A 22 -10.75 1.39 -20.31
N ARG A 23 -9.47 1.70 -20.60
CA ARG A 23 -8.94 1.65 -21.98
C ARG A 23 -9.27 0.29 -22.61
N GLY A 24 -9.85 0.31 -23.82
CA GLY A 24 -10.33 -0.88 -24.52
C GLY A 24 -11.86 -1.01 -24.59
N GLY A 25 -12.61 -0.09 -23.96
CA GLY A 25 -14.07 0.11 -24.22
C GLY A 25 -15.02 -0.99 -23.75
N PHE A 26 -14.52 -2.11 -23.27
CA PHE A 26 -15.39 -3.22 -22.87
C PHE A 26 -15.92 -3.04 -21.47
N LYS A 27 -17.23 -2.98 -21.32
CA LYS A 27 -17.95 -3.16 -20.05
C LYS A 27 -17.80 -4.63 -19.60
N ARG A 28 -16.69 -5.01 -19.05
CA ARG A 28 -16.56 -6.31 -18.38
C ARG A 28 -16.84 -6.12 -16.91
N GLU A 29 -17.70 -6.98 -16.37
CA GLU A 29 -17.89 -7.08 -14.94
C GLU A 29 -16.55 -7.40 -14.26
N ARG A 30 -16.28 -6.73 -13.16
CA ARG A 30 -15.03 -6.89 -12.40
C ARG A 30 -15.35 -7.18 -10.95
N CYS A 31 -14.53 -8.02 -10.35
CA CYS A 31 -14.62 -8.30 -8.92
C CYS A 31 -14.53 -6.99 -8.12
N ALA A 32 -15.48 -6.75 -7.24
CA ALA A 32 -15.52 -5.55 -6.40
C ALA A 32 -14.31 -5.47 -5.43
N GLY A 33 -13.77 -6.63 -5.04
CA GLY A 33 -12.65 -6.72 -4.09
C GLY A 33 -11.28 -6.45 -4.73
N CYS A 34 -10.92 -7.12 -5.84
CA CYS A 34 -9.60 -6.97 -6.47
C CYS A 34 -9.63 -6.25 -7.82
N ARG A 35 -10.80 -5.92 -8.37
CA ARG A 35 -11.02 -5.23 -9.66
C ARG A 35 -10.57 -6.00 -10.91
N LEU A 36 -10.14 -7.25 -10.76
CA LEU A 36 -9.86 -8.16 -11.86
C LEU A 36 -11.14 -8.79 -12.40
N LEU A 37 -11.06 -9.51 -13.51
CA LEU A 37 -12.20 -10.31 -14.00
C LEU A 37 -12.54 -11.38 -12.95
N PRO A 38 -13.82 -11.81 -12.82
CA PRO A 38 -14.21 -12.84 -11.85
C PRO A 38 -13.41 -14.13 -11.98
N THR A 39 -13.13 -14.56 -13.22
CA THR A 39 -12.30 -15.74 -13.54
C THR A 39 -10.83 -15.60 -13.13
N HIS A 40 -10.37 -14.40 -12.86
CA HIS A 40 -9.00 -14.06 -12.48
C HIS A 40 -8.96 -13.40 -11.09
N CYS A 41 -9.98 -13.62 -10.29
CA CYS A 41 -10.08 -13.03 -8.96
C CYS A 41 -8.97 -13.56 -8.04
N MET A 42 -8.30 -12.64 -7.32
CA MET A 42 -7.24 -12.96 -6.36
C MET A 42 -7.60 -12.59 -4.91
N CYS A 43 -8.86 -12.34 -4.62
CA CYS A 43 -9.27 -11.91 -3.27
C CYS A 43 -8.91 -12.91 -2.16
N ALA A 44 -8.89 -14.21 -2.48
CA ALA A 44 -8.49 -15.26 -1.54
C ALA A 44 -7.00 -15.23 -1.18
N LEU A 45 -6.18 -14.53 -1.98
CA LEU A 45 -4.73 -14.41 -1.79
C LEU A 45 -4.33 -13.12 -1.07
N ARG A 46 -5.30 -12.30 -0.61
CA ARG A 46 -5.03 -11.05 0.08
C ARG A 46 -4.22 -11.32 1.35
N PRO A 47 -2.99 -10.79 1.45
CA PRO A 47 -2.18 -10.96 2.64
C PRO A 47 -2.65 -10.01 3.76
N SER A 48 -2.26 -10.32 4.98
CA SER A 48 -2.40 -9.44 6.14
C SER A 48 -1.09 -9.47 6.89
N VAL A 49 -0.41 -8.32 6.94
CA VAL A 49 0.85 -8.16 7.67
C VAL A 49 0.71 -6.97 8.59
N PRO A 50 0.99 -7.13 9.90
CA PRO A 50 1.01 -6.01 10.82
C PRO A 50 2.12 -5.05 10.41
N THR A 51 1.79 -3.75 10.38
CA THR A 51 2.73 -2.66 10.13
C THR A 51 2.58 -1.59 11.19
N ARG A 52 3.67 -0.92 11.51
CA ARG A 52 3.66 0.30 12.33
C ARG A 52 3.64 1.56 11.48
N SER A 53 4.27 1.52 10.31
CA SER A 53 4.17 2.61 9.33
C SER A 53 2.78 2.70 8.74
N GLY A 54 2.33 3.94 8.49
CA GLY A 54 1.13 4.23 7.73
C GLY A 54 1.47 4.70 6.31
N VAL A 55 0.48 4.61 5.42
CA VAL A 55 0.56 5.13 4.05
C VAL A 55 -0.62 6.07 3.78
N CYS A 56 -0.31 7.29 3.34
CA CYS A 56 -1.28 8.26 2.86
C CYS A 56 -1.20 8.36 1.33
N LEU A 57 -2.25 7.98 0.63
CA LEU A 57 -2.34 8.08 -0.82
C LEU A 57 -3.09 9.36 -1.20
N LEU A 58 -2.40 10.32 -1.81
CA LEU A 58 -3.02 11.47 -2.46
C LEU A 58 -3.18 11.14 -3.94
N MET A 59 -4.42 10.88 -4.38
CA MET A 59 -4.71 10.26 -5.66
C MET A 59 -5.28 11.25 -6.68
N ALA A 60 -4.80 11.19 -7.91
CA ALA A 60 -5.44 11.89 -9.03
C ALA A 60 -6.88 11.40 -9.23
N ASP A 61 -7.74 12.27 -9.75
CA ASP A 61 -9.20 12.08 -9.80
C ASP A 61 -9.67 10.71 -10.34
N ILE A 62 -9.01 10.21 -11.38
CA ILE A 62 -9.40 8.94 -12.01
C ILE A 62 -8.61 7.72 -11.51
N GLU A 63 -7.56 7.90 -10.71
CA GLU A 63 -6.70 6.79 -10.25
C GLU A 63 -7.47 5.72 -9.47
N PRO A 64 -8.36 6.06 -8.52
CA PRO A 64 -9.13 5.04 -7.80
C PRO A 64 -10.04 4.20 -8.71
N LEU A 65 -10.36 4.70 -9.91
CA LEU A 65 -11.25 4.01 -10.87
C LEU A 65 -10.51 3.00 -11.74
N LYS A 66 -9.20 3.16 -11.94
CA LYS A 66 -8.40 2.30 -12.84
C LYS A 66 -8.28 0.88 -12.28
N PRO A 67 -8.62 -0.16 -13.04
CA PRO A 67 -8.40 -1.55 -12.60
C PRO A 67 -6.93 -1.89 -12.32
N SER A 68 -6.00 -1.19 -12.95
CA SER A 68 -4.56 -1.37 -12.82
C SER A 68 -3.94 -0.48 -11.73
N ASN A 69 -4.73 0.26 -10.95
CA ASN A 69 -4.20 1.10 -9.88
C ASN A 69 -3.54 0.24 -8.79
N THR A 70 -2.28 0.51 -8.48
CA THR A 70 -1.50 -0.26 -7.50
C THR A 70 -1.58 0.29 -6.08
N GLY A 71 -2.06 1.51 -5.87
CA GLY A 71 -2.40 2.04 -4.55
C GLY A 71 -3.45 1.20 -3.82
N TRP A 72 -4.30 0.51 -4.57
CA TRP A 72 -5.24 -0.46 -4.02
C TRP A 72 -4.54 -1.61 -3.28
N LEU A 73 -3.44 -2.13 -3.83
CA LEU A 73 -2.70 -3.23 -3.23
C LEU A 73 -2.05 -2.83 -1.90
N ILE A 74 -1.63 -1.57 -1.80
CA ILE A 74 -1.11 -1.02 -0.54
C ILE A 74 -2.20 -1.10 0.54
N ALA A 75 -3.41 -0.65 0.23
CA ALA A 75 -4.53 -0.67 1.16
C ALA A 75 -5.04 -2.09 1.48
N ASP A 76 -4.72 -3.09 0.66
CA ASP A 76 -4.96 -4.50 0.96
C ASP A 76 -3.96 -5.07 1.98
N VAL A 77 -2.72 -4.58 2.00
CA VAL A 77 -1.61 -5.11 2.82
C VAL A 77 -1.37 -4.29 4.08
N VAL A 78 -1.34 -2.95 3.96
CA VAL A 78 -1.03 -2.02 5.04
C VAL A 78 -2.33 -1.54 5.70
N THR A 79 -2.53 -1.90 6.96
CA THR A 79 -3.77 -1.60 7.69
C THR A 79 -4.01 -0.09 7.83
N ASP A 80 -2.97 0.66 8.22
CA ASP A 80 -3.03 2.11 8.38
C ASP A 80 -2.81 2.81 7.01
N THR A 81 -3.71 2.53 6.06
CA THR A 81 -3.73 3.20 4.75
C THR A 81 -4.88 4.19 4.68
N TYR A 82 -4.53 5.42 4.33
CA TYR A 82 -5.44 6.54 4.09
C TYR A 82 -5.43 6.91 2.61
N ALA A 83 -6.56 7.33 2.06
CA ALA A 83 -6.65 7.69 0.64
C ALA A 83 -7.54 8.93 0.46
N PHE A 84 -6.99 9.93 -0.20
CA PHE A 84 -7.65 11.20 -0.49
C PHE A 84 -7.61 11.50 -1.98
N GLY A 85 -8.72 12.02 -2.51
CA GLY A 85 -8.75 12.57 -3.86
C GLY A 85 -8.10 13.94 -3.90
N TRP A 86 -7.11 14.12 -4.77
CA TRP A 86 -6.48 15.42 -4.93
C TRP A 86 -7.41 16.41 -5.65
N ALA A 87 -7.59 17.59 -5.06
CA ALA A 87 -8.24 18.74 -5.67
C ALA A 87 -7.27 19.93 -5.69
N ARG A 88 -7.34 20.73 -6.77
CA ARG A 88 -6.40 21.85 -6.95
C ARG A 88 -6.69 23.03 -6.02
N THR A 89 -7.95 23.24 -5.72
CA THR A 89 -8.45 24.47 -5.07
C THR A 89 -8.80 24.27 -3.61
N GLU A 90 -8.91 23.04 -3.17
CA GLU A 90 -9.36 22.71 -1.82
C GLU A 90 -8.57 21.50 -1.29
N THR A 91 -8.07 21.61 -0.08
CA THR A 91 -7.45 20.48 0.65
C THR A 91 -8.52 19.85 1.53
N ASP A 92 -8.64 18.52 1.46
CA ASP A 92 -9.52 17.78 2.35
C ASP A 92 -9.14 18.04 3.82
N PRO A 93 -10.06 18.52 4.68
CA PRO A 93 -9.77 18.76 6.08
C PRO A 93 -9.27 17.52 6.83
N ALA A 94 -9.72 16.32 6.44
CA ALA A 94 -9.26 15.07 7.03
C ALA A 94 -7.80 14.75 6.65
N LEU A 95 -7.34 15.14 5.44
CA LEU A 95 -5.92 15.06 5.08
C LEU A 95 -5.09 15.99 5.96
N THR A 96 -5.52 17.24 6.16
CA THR A 96 -4.81 18.19 7.04
C THR A 96 -4.73 17.67 8.47
N ALA A 97 -5.82 17.12 9.00
CA ALA A 97 -5.88 16.53 10.33
C ALA A 97 -4.91 15.33 10.45
N LEU A 98 -4.89 14.43 9.46
CA LEU A 98 -3.97 13.29 9.43
C LEU A 98 -2.50 13.73 9.43
N LEU A 99 -2.14 14.73 8.61
CA LEU A 99 -0.76 15.22 8.51
C LEU A 99 -0.28 15.95 9.78
N SER A 100 -1.22 16.45 10.59
CA SER A 100 -0.96 17.13 11.86
C SER A 100 -1.11 16.23 13.08
N ASP A 101 -1.54 14.98 12.91
CA ASP A 101 -1.75 14.04 13.99
C ASP A 101 -0.40 13.67 14.66
N PRO A 102 -0.24 13.92 15.98
CA PRO A 102 1.03 13.74 16.69
C PRO A 102 1.55 12.31 16.70
N GLN A 103 0.71 11.31 16.43
CA GLN A 103 1.17 9.92 16.33
C GLN A 103 2.02 9.66 15.08
N TRP A 104 1.94 10.53 14.05
CA TRP A 104 2.63 10.36 12.79
C TRP A 104 3.82 11.29 12.62
N GLN A 105 4.86 10.75 11.96
CA GLN A 105 5.92 11.53 11.32
C GLN A 105 5.71 11.42 9.80
N PRO A 106 5.05 12.40 9.17
CA PRO A 106 4.81 12.33 7.74
C PRO A 106 6.07 12.64 6.92
N TYR A 107 6.26 11.87 5.83
CA TYR A 107 7.28 12.05 4.80
C TYR A 107 6.61 12.06 3.44
N VAL A 108 6.77 13.15 2.67
CA VAL A 108 6.35 13.15 1.26
C VAL A 108 7.39 12.40 0.44
N VAL A 109 6.99 11.37 -0.28
CA VAL A 109 7.92 10.60 -1.12
C VAL A 109 7.96 11.26 -2.50
N PHE A 110 9.08 11.94 -2.80
CA PHE A 110 9.25 12.66 -4.06
C PHE A 110 10.74 12.86 -4.37
N PRO A 111 11.16 12.97 -5.66
CA PRO A 111 12.57 13.20 -5.99
C PRO A 111 13.08 14.53 -5.46
N GLY A 112 14.23 14.48 -4.77
CA GLY A 112 14.83 15.63 -4.08
C GLY A 112 15.29 16.75 -5.00
N GLU A 113 15.54 16.47 -6.28
CA GLU A 113 15.92 17.48 -7.29
C GLU A 113 14.87 18.57 -7.52
N TYR A 114 13.61 18.33 -7.09
CA TYR A 114 12.51 19.29 -7.19
C TYR A 114 12.22 20.02 -5.88
N VAL A 115 13.07 19.87 -4.86
CA VAL A 115 12.82 20.31 -3.48
C VAL A 115 14.00 21.11 -2.95
N ALA A 116 13.74 22.08 -2.07
CA ALA A 116 14.80 22.77 -1.34
C ALA A 116 15.59 21.77 -0.47
N ALA A 117 16.92 21.88 -0.49
CA ALA A 117 17.83 20.88 0.08
C ALA A 117 17.62 20.63 1.58
N ASP A 118 17.18 21.64 2.32
CA ASP A 118 16.89 21.59 3.76
C ASP A 118 15.68 20.70 4.12
N ARG A 119 14.81 20.43 3.15
CA ARG A 119 13.67 19.54 3.32
C ARG A 119 13.95 18.09 2.90
N VAL A 120 15.05 17.85 2.19
CA VAL A 120 15.34 16.53 1.63
C VAL A 120 15.92 15.62 2.70
N VAL A 121 15.32 14.46 2.86
CA VAL A 121 15.83 13.37 3.70
C VAL A 121 16.02 12.11 2.85
N HIS A 122 17.03 11.32 3.16
CA HIS A 122 17.39 10.11 2.41
C HIS A 122 17.21 8.83 3.22
N THR A 123 16.96 8.99 4.50
CA THR A 123 16.79 7.89 5.45
C THR A 123 15.56 8.13 6.31
N VAL A 124 14.97 7.04 6.74
CA VAL A 124 13.89 7.03 7.73
C VAL A 124 14.42 6.24 8.91
N GLN A 125 14.20 6.74 10.13
CA GLN A 125 14.52 5.95 11.32
C GLN A 125 13.69 4.68 11.31
N PRO A 126 14.29 3.50 11.61
CA PRO A 126 13.54 2.27 11.75
C PRO A 126 12.37 2.46 12.73
N THR A 127 11.22 1.88 12.41
CA THR A 127 9.95 2.13 13.10
C THR A 127 10.05 1.93 14.60
N ASP A 128 10.79 0.91 15.05
CA ASP A 128 10.97 0.62 16.49
C ASP A 128 11.79 1.69 17.19
N GLN A 129 12.86 2.20 16.55
CA GLN A 129 13.69 3.27 17.09
C GLN A 129 12.95 4.61 17.10
N ALA A 130 12.30 4.96 15.99
CA ALA A 130 11.52 6.19 15.88
C ALA A 130 10.41 6.25 16.94
N HIS A 131 9.72 5.14 17.19
CA HIS A 131 8.68 5.06 18.21
C HIS A 131 9.26 5.19 19.63
N ALA A 132 10.39 4.54 19.91
CA ALA A 132 11.05 4.62 21.23
C ALA A 132 11.56 6.03 21.56
N GLU A 133 12.07 6.76 20.54
CA GLU A 133 12.66 8.09 20.74
C GLU A 133 11.63 9.22 20.74
N THR A 134 10.65 9.16 19.82
CA THR A 134 9.72 10.27 19.55
C THR A 134 8.26 9.96 19.83
N GLY A 135 7.91 8.71 20.07
CA GLY A 135 6.53 8.22 20.12
C GLY A 135 5.80 8.24 18.77
N LYS A 136 6.48 8.64 17.68
CA LYS A 136 5.87 8.80 16.36
C LYS A 136 6.16 7.60 15.46
N ARG A 137 5.24 7.34 14.55
CA ARG A 137 5.34 6.31 13.52
C ARG A 137 5.50 6.96 12.14
N PRO A 138 6.29 6.42 11.22
CA PRO A 138 6.38 6.95 9.86
C PRO A 138 5.03 6.93 9.14
N LEU A 139 4.67 8.02 8.45
CA LEU A 139 3.55 8.11 7.53
C LEU A 139 4.09 8.49 6.14
N PHE A 140 4.06 7.55 5.20
CA PHE A 140 4.52 7.80 3.84
C PHE A 140 3.42 8.40 2.99
N VAL A 141 3.59 9.65 2.56
CA VAL A 141 2.64 10.37 1.69
C VAL A 141 3.05 10.14 0.24
N LEU A 142 2.28 9.35 -0.49
CA LEU A 142 2.52 8.98 -1.87
C LEU A 142 1.57 9.72 -2.81
N LEU A 143 2.11 10.29 -3.88
CA LEU A 143 1.34 11.01 -4.89
C LEU A 143 0.98 10.06 -6.03
N ASP A 144 -0.23 9.51 -6.00
CA ASP A 144 -0.68 8.46 -6.91
C ASP A 144 -1.35 9.04 -8.16
N GLY A 145 -0.63 8.99 -9.26
CA GLY A 145 -1.04 9.52 -10.55
C GLY A 145 0.04 9.33 -11.61
N THR A 146 -0.15 9.89 -12.78
CA THR A 146 0.93 10.05 -13.77
C THR A 146 2.01 10.99 -13.22
N TRP A 147 3.22 10.93 -13.76
CA TRP A 147 4.31 11.82 -13.35
C TRP A 147 3.93 13.31 -13.41
N ALA A 148 3.23 13.71 -14.48
CA ALA A 148 2.75 15.09 -14.62
C ALA A 148 1.73 15.47 -13.53
N GLU A 149 0.84 14.54 -13.15
CA GLU A 149 -0.12 14.72 -12.07
C GLU A 149 0.59 14.77 -10.72
N ALA A 150 1.52 13.85 -10.42
CA ALA A 150 2.28 13.84 -9.19
C ALA A 150 3.08 15.13 -8.99
N ARG A 151 3.77 15.63 -10.02
CA ARG A 151 4.45 16.94 -9.99
C ARG A 151 3.47 18.09 -9.73
N LYS A 152 2.28 18.04 -10.31
CA LYS A 152 1.25 19.06 -10.09
C LYS A 152 0.70 18.99 -8.66
N MET A 153 0.45 17.80 -8.13
CA MET A 153 0.03 17.59 -6.75
C MET A 153 1.07 18.16 -5.79
N PHE A 154 2.35 17.78 -5.96
CA PHE A 154 3.43 18.27 -5.11
C PHE A 154 3.52 19.79 -5.07
N ARG A 155 3.44 20.44 -6.25
CA ARG A 155 3.58 21.90 -6.38
C ARG A 155 2.34 22.71 -5.99
N ARG A 156 1.18 22.08 -5.83
CA ARG A 156 -0.12 22.73 -5.64
C ARG A 156 -0.85 22.26 -4.39
N SER A 157 -0.14 21.64 -3.46
CA SER A 157 -0.69 21.19 -2.18
C SER A 157 0.06 21.86 -1.02
N PRO A 158 -0.34 23.06 -0.60
CA PRO A 158 0.35 23.80 0.48
C PRO A 158 0.47 23.02 1.78
N CYS A 159 -0.46 22.07 2.04
CA CYS A 159 -0.40 21.19 3.21
C CYS A 159 0.85 20.29 3.22
N LEU A 160 1.58 20.15 2.10
CA LEU A 160 2.81 19.38 2.00
C LEU A 160 4.09 20.23 2.12
N ASP A 161 3.98 21.57 2.08
CA ASP A 161 5.15 22.46 1.92
C ASP A 161 6.11 22.45 3.10
N HIS A 162 5.63 22.15 4.29
CA HIS A 162 6.43 22.09 5.54
C HIS A 162 6.92 20.69 5.91
N LEU A 163 6.51 19.68 5.14
CA LEU A 163 6.88 18.29 5.45
C LEU A 163 8.26 17.93 4.88
N PRO A 164 9.03 17.06 5.57
CA PRO A 164 10.23 16.49 5.02
C PRO A 164 9.91 15.66 3.76
N VAL A 165 10.83 15.69 2.80
CA VAL A 165 10.68 14.96 1.54
C VAL A 165 11.67 13.82 1.50
N LEU A 166 11.16 12.59 1.54
CA LEU A 166 11.97 11.40 1.38
C LEU A 166 12.31 11.21 -0.10
N SER A 167 13.58 11.46 -0.42
CA SER A 167 14.13 11.23 -1.76
C SER A 167 14.86 9.89 -1.80
N LEU A 168 14.30 8.95 -2.55
CA LEU A 168 14.88 7.62 -2.71
C LEU A 168 16.19 7.72 -3.49
N GLN A 169 17.27 7.12 -2.98
CA GLN A 169 18.59 7.16 -3.58
C GLN A 169 18.71 6.21 -4.77
N PRO A 170 19.53 6.51 -5.80
CA PRO A 170 19.77 5.63 -6.94
C PRO A 170 20.24 4.22 -6.53
N GLU A 171 21.03 4.10 -5.47
CA GLU A 171 21.51 2.82 -4.93
C GLU A 171 20.36 1.98 -4.35
N GLN A 172 19.45 2.60 -3.61
CA GLN A 172 18.25 1.96 -3.07
C GLN A 172 17.34 1.46 -4.21
N ILE A 173 17.15 2.31 -5.23
CA ILE A 173 16.40 2.01 -6.43
C ILE A 173 17.07 0.87 -7.22
N SER A 174 18.38 0.95 -7.43
CA SER A 174 19.15 -0.05 -8.18
C SER A 174 19.14 -1.40 -7.49
N SER A 175 19.37 -1.46 -6.17
CA SER A 175 19.31 -2.70 -5.40
C SER A 175 17.91 -3.33 -5.43
N TYR A 176 16.87 -2.52 -5.46
CA TYR A 176 15.49 -2.97 -5.60
C TYR A 176 15.23 -3.56 -7.01
N LYS A 177 15.63 -2.85 -8.08
CA LYS A 177 15.50 -3.32 -9.47
C LYS A 177 16.26 -4.63 -9.71
N LEU A 178 17.46 -4.78 -9.16
CA LEU A 178 18.24 -6.03 -9.26
C LEU A 178 17.49 -7.23 -8.68
N ARG A 179 16.76 -7.06 -7.59
CA ARG A 179 15.93 -8.11 -6.98
C ARG A 179 14.71 -8.48 -7.81
N ARG A 180 14.17 -7.55 -8.61
CA ARG A 180 12.91 -7.72 -9.34
C ARG A 180 13.05 -8.05 -10.82
N SER A 181 14.24 -7.98 -11.40
CA SER A 181 14.49 -8.26 -12.84
C SER A 181 13.58 -7.48 -13.82
N ARG A 182 13.05 -6.33 -13.42
CA ARG A 182 12.19 -5.49 -14.27
C ARG A 182 13.00 -4.47 -15.05
N ARG A 183 12.65 -4.30 -16.34
CA ARG A 183 13.34 -3.40 -17.27
C ARG A 183 12.73 -1.99 -17.35
N ASP A 184 11.57 -1.73 -16.73
CA ASP A 184 10.92 -0.43 -16.80
C ASP A 184 11.57 0.56 -15.83
N ASP A 185 11.87 1.76 -16.33
CA ASP A 185 12.56 2.81 -15.57
C ASP A 185 11.66 3.54 -14.55
N HIS A 186 10.38 3.19 -14.50
CA HIS A 186 9.41 3.83 -13.62
C HIS A 186 8.87 2.84 -12.59
N PHE A 187 8.85 3.27 -11.31
CA PHE A 187 8.20 2.55 -10.23
C PHE A 187 6.70 2.84 -10.21
N CYS A 188 5.89 1.81 -9.97
CA CYS A 188 4.49 2.02 -9.62
C CYS A 188 4.35 2.38 -8.13
N THR A 189 3.21 2.93 -7.73
CA THR A 189 2.96 3.40 -6.36
C THR A 189 3.17 2.30 -5.31
N SER A 190 2.80 1.05 -5.62
CA SER A 190 3.02 -0.10 -4.72
C SER A 190 4.51 -0.45 -4.55
N GLU A 191 5.33 -0.30 -5.59
CA GLU A 191 6.78 -0.52 -5.50
C GLU A 191 7.45 0.53 -4.63
N VAL A 192 7.05 1.78 -4.78
CA VAL A 192 7.52 2.88 -3.92
C VAL A 192 7.15 2.63 -2.46
N ALA A 193 5.90 2.21 -2.20
CA ALA A 193 5.46 1.88 -0.84
C ALA A 193 6.26 0.73 -0.23
N ALA A 194 6.48 -0.35 -1.00
CA ALA A 194 7.27 -1.49 -0.53
C ALA A 194 8.70 -1.10 -0.14
N LEU A 195 9.33 -0.22 -0.94
CA LEU A 195 10.65 0.31 -0.63
C LEU A 195 10.62 1.17 0.65
N CYS A 196 9.63 2.04 0.80
CA CYS A 196 9.48 2.87 2.00
C CYS A 196 9.30 2.02 3.28
N LEU A 197 8.48 0.96 3.22
CA LEU A 197 8.32 0.02 4.33
C LEU A 197 9.65 -0.66 4.69
N SER A 198 10.41 -1.09 3.68
CA SER A 198 11.74 -1.70 3.90
C SER A 198 12.73 -0.72 4.53
N LEU A 199 12.71 0.57 4.12
CA LEU A 199 13.54 1.63 4.70
C LEU A 199 13.17 1.91 6.17
N ALA A 200 11.91 1.73 6.54
CA ALA A 200 11.44 1.82 7.93
C ALA A 200 11.74 0.56 8.76
N GLY A 201 12.44 -0.43 8.21
CA GLY A 201 12.76 -1.70 8.88
C GLY A 201 11.66 -2.76 8.79
N GLU A 202 10.54 -2.46 8.14
CA GLU A 202 9.39 -3.37 7.99
C GLU A 202 9.55 -4.29 6.75
N ASN A 203 10.65 -5.05 6.72
CA ASN A 203 11.05 -5.84 5.56
C ASN A 203 10.01 -6.89 5.15
N LEU A 204 9.34 -7.54 6.11
CA LEU A 204 8.30 -8.53 5.82
C LEU A 204 7.12 -7.89 5.08
N ALA A 205 6.66 -6.72 5.53
CA ALA A 205 5.57 -5.99 4.90
C ALA A 205 5.94 -5.52 3.49
N GLY A 206 7.16 -4.97 3.32
CA GLY A 206 7.69 -4.58 2.01
C GLY A 206 7.74 -5.75 1.04
N GLN A 207 8.34 -6.87 1.44
CA GLN A 207 8.44 -8.09 0.61
C GLN A 207 7.07 -8.71 0.30
N THR A 208 6.15 -8.67 1.25
CA THR A 208 4.77 -9.17 1.05
C THR A 208 4.03 -8.32 0.03
N LEU A 209 4.15 -6.99 0.12
CA LEU A 209 3.54 -6.08 -0.85
C LEU A 209 4.12 -6.28 -2.26
N GLU A 210 5.44 -6.51 -2.39
CA GLU A 210 6.09 -6.87 -3.65
C GLU A 210 5.52 -8.17 -4.23
N ALA A 211 5.48 -9.23 -3.43
CA ALA A 211 4.99 -10.53 -3.89
C ALA A 211 3.51 -10.46 -4.27
N TYR A 212 2.71 -9.68 -3.53
CA TYR A 212 1.30 -9.46 -3.85
C TYR A 212 1.12 -8.67 -5.15
N LEU A 213 1.99 -7.69 -5.43
CA LEU A 213 2.03 -6.98 -6.70
C LEU A 213 2.42 -7.93 -7.86
N ASP A 214 3.33 -8.88 -7.65
CA ASP A 214 3.71 -9.85 -8.69
C ASP A 214 2.53 -10.76 -9.02
N VAL A 215 1.81 -11.27 -8.03
CA VAL A 215 0.58 -12.04 -8.22
C VAL A 215 -0.49 -11.20 -8.93
N PHE A 216 -0.72 -9.95 -8.50
CA PHE A 216 -1.65 -9.06 -9.18
C PHE A 216 -1.29 -8.86 -10.66
N THR A 217 -0.01 -8.65 -10.95
CA THR A 217 0.49 -8.44 -12.31
C THR A 217 0.26 -9.70 -13.16
N HIS A 218 0.55 -10.88 -12.61
CA HIS A 218 0.28 -12.16 -13.27
C HIS A 218 -1.20 -12.27 -13.63
N HIS A 219 -2.10 -12.17 -12.65
CA HIS A 219 -3.55 -12.24 -12.87
C HIS A 219 -4.07 -11.19 -13.85
N TYR A 220 -3.56 -9.94 -13.76
CA TYR A 220 -3.96 -8.87 -14.66
C TYR A 220 -3.55 -9.14 -16.11
N LEU A 221 -2.34 -9.63 -16.34
CA LEU A 221 -1.82 -9.95 -17.67
C LEU A 221 -2.52 -11.18 -18.26
N GLN A 222 -2.76 -12.23 -17.46
CA GLN A 222 -3.52 -13.38 -17.91
C GLN A 222 -4.95 -12.99 -18.30
N ALA A 223 -5.62 -12.17 -17.50
CA ALA A 223 -6.95 -11.64 -17.84
C ALA A 223 -6.95 -10.81 -19.12
N ARG A 224 -5.92 -9.98 -19.33
CA ARG A 224 -5.76 -9.16 -20.53
C ARG A 224 -5.55 -10.02 -21.77
N ASN A 225 -4.74 -11.04 -21.67
CA ASN A 225 -4.38 -11.95 -22.75
C ASN A 225 -5.38 -13.11 -22.94
N GLN A 226 -6.44 -13.17 -22.12
CA GLN A 226 -7.46 -14.23 -22.13
C GLN A 226 -6.88 -15.64 -21.90
N LEU A 227 -5.83 -15.72 -21.09
CA LEU A 227 -5.15 -16.96 -20.70
C LEU A 227 -5.60 -17.41 -19.30
N PRO A 228 -5.58 -18.71 -18.97
CA PRO A 228 -5.88 -19.20 -17.64
C PRO A 228 -4.80 -18.78 -16.63
N ILE A 229 -5.16 -18.80 -15.33
CA ILE A 229 -4.21 -18.56 -14.25
C ILE A 229 -3.34 -19.81 -14.03
N ALA A 230 -2.02 -19.62 -13.99
CA ALA A 230 -1.06 -20.61 -13.49
C ALA A 230 -0.92 -20.42 -11.97
N TRP A 231 -1.65 -21.22 -11.20
CA TRP A 231 -1.71 -21.11 -9.72
C TRP A 231 -0.44 -21.57 -9.01
N ASP A 232 0.41 -22.29 -9.71
CA ASP A 232 1.67 -22.87 -9.24
C ASP A 232 2.91 -22.06 -9.68
N ASP A 233 2.71 -20.84 -10.18
CA ASP A 233 3.83 -20.00 -10.61
C ASP A 233 4.65 -19.47 -9.41
N ILE A 234 5.84 -18.93 -9.73
CA ILE A 234 6.80 -18.40 -8.74
C ILE A 234 6.20 -17.28 -7.90
N ALA A 235 5.34 -16.42 -8.48
CA ALA A 235 4.74 -15.30 -7.75
C ALA A 235 3.81 -15.79 -6.63
N HIS A 236 2.96 -16.81 -6.95
CA HIS A 236 2.08 -17.43 -5.95
C HIS A 236 2.87 -18.14 -4.86
N GLN A 237 3.88 -18.92 -5.23
CA GLN A 237 4.75 -19.63 -4.27
C GLN A 237 5.48 -18.66 -3.33
N ARG A 238 6.00 -17.55 -3.86
CA ARG A 238 6.66 -16.50 -3.06
C ARG A 238 5.69 -15.88 -2.06
N LEU A 239 4.50 -15.48 -2.50
CA LEU A 239 3.49 -14.88 -1.62
C LEU A 239 3.05 -15.84 -0.52
N GLN A 240 2.79 -17.10 -0.86
CA GLN A 240 2.42 -18.13 0.11
C GLN A 240 3.53 -18.39 1.13
N GLY A 241 4.79 -18.39 0.70
CA GLY A 241 5.96 -18.53 1.57
C GLY A 241 6.02 -17.41 2.61
N LEU A 242 5.86 -16.16 2.19
CA LEU A 242 5.87 -14.99 3.08
C LEU A 242 4.69 -14.99 4.08
N CYS A 243 3.49 -15.39 3.63
CA CYS A 243 2.32 -15.49 4.52
C CYS A 243 2.42 -16.59 5.58
N ARG A 244 3.30 -17.57 5.42
CA ARG A 244 3.55 -18.65 6.40
C ARG A 244 4.62 -18.29 7.43
N LEU A 245 5.40 -17.25 7.23
CA LEU A 245 6.40 -16.81 8.20
C LEU A 245 5.69 -16.36 9.49
N PRO A 246 6.24 -16.73 10.68
CA PRO A 246 5.69 -16.25 11.93
C PRO A 246 5.78 -14.71 11.94
N GLN A 247 4.63 -14.09 12.06
CA GLN A 247 4.54 -12.66 12.27
C GLN A 247 5.05 -12.42 13.70
N THR A 248 6.28 -11.96 13.87
CA THR A 248 6.80 -11.55 15.15
C THR A 248 5.93 -10.40 15.64
N GLN A 249 5.04 -10.69 16.60
CA GLN A 249 4.39 -9.66 17.39
C GLN A 249 5.54 -8.94 18.10
N THR A 250 5.72 -7.66 17.81
CA THR A 250 6.51 -6.77 18.67
C THR A 250 5.76 -6.73 19.99
N VAL A 251 6.25 -7.52 20.95
CA VAL A 251 5.73 -7.53 22.31
C VAL A 251 6.08 -6.17 22.90
N ASP A 252 5.08 -5.37 23.18
CA ASP A 252 5.22 -4.18 24.01
C ASP A 252 5.84 -4.60 25.35
N ALA A 253 7.11 -4.25 25.54
CA ALA A 253 7.78 -4.38 26.80
C ALA A 253 7.30 -3.24 27.73
N CYS A 254 6.06 -3.32 28.20
CA CYS A 254 5.55 -2.58 29.35
C CYS A 254 4.23 -3.21 29.77
N THR A 255 4.30 -4.19 30.63
CA THR A 255 3.55 -4.45 31.87
C THR A 255 3.68 -5.94 32.19
N GLY A 256 4.48 -6.22 33.18
CA GLY A 256 4.45 -7.53 33.81
C GLY A 256 3.12 -7.70 34.55
N GLU A 257 2.33 -8.63 34.09
CA GLU A 257 1.47 -9.45 34.96
C GLU A 257 0.90 -10.58 34.11
N GLY A 258 1.31 -11.80 34.43
CA GLY A 258 0.88 -13.00 33.74
C GLY A 258 -0.56 -13.36 34.09
N ILE A 259 -1.37 -13.52 33.04
CA ILE A 259 -2.63 -14.27 33.16
C ILE A 259 -2.50 -15.52 32.30
N ALA A 260 -2.31 -16.65 32.98
CA ALA A 260 -2.32 -17.96 32.39
C ALA A 260 -3.77 -18.30 31.93
N PHE A 261 -4.01 -18.37 30.63
CA PHE A 261 -5.25 -18.97 30.13
C PHE A 261 -5.04 -20.47 29.88
N SER A 262 -5.65 -21.25 30.81
CA SER A 262 -5.82 -22.69 30.71
C SER A 262 -6.67 -23.04 29.49
N ARG A 263 -6.09 -23.78 28.57
CA ARG A 263 -6.84 -24.43 27.46
C ARG A 263 -7.59 -25.63 27.99
N ALA A 264 -8.90 -25.48 28.21
CA ALA A 264 -9.81 -26.62 28.39
C ALA A 264 -10.01 -27.31 27.02
N ARG A 265 -9.50 -28.52 26.86
CA ARG A 265 -9.80 -29.42 25.74
C ARG A 265 -11.26 -29.88 25.88
N ARG A 266 -12.11 -29.55 24.92
CA ARG A 266 -13.43 -30.20 24.76
C ARG A 266 -13.27 -31.44 23.87
N SER A 267 -13.60 -32.56 24.42
CA SER A 267 -13.72 -33.85 23.72
C SER A 267 -14.97 -33.85 22.82
N PRO A 268 -14.95 -34.56 21.67
CA PRO A 268 -16.10 -34.67 20.78
C PRO A 268 -17.15 -35.63 21.38
N PRO A 269 -18.47 -35.46 21.10
CA PRO A 269 -19.52 -36.35 21.54
C PRO A 269 -19.51 -37.68 20.76
N ALA A 270 -19.85 -38.75 21.45
CA ALA A 270 -19.97 -40.09 20.95
C ALA A 270 -21.20 -40.27 20.01
N PRO A 271 -21.18 -41.22 19.05
CA PRO A 271 -22.30 -41.46 18.17
C PRO A 271 -23.41 -42.18 18.90
N VAL A 272 -24.66 -41.72 18.64
CA VAL A 272 -25.88 -42.38 19.12
C VAL A 272 -26.21 -43.50 18.14
N SER A 273 -26.40 -44.69 18.68
CA SER A 273 -26.93 -45.89 18.05
C SER A 273 -28.41 -45.73 17.70
#